data_6c5bc7e343da445f4a907caefb2f83e4
#
_entry.id   6c5bc7e343da445f4a907caefb2f83e4
#
_cell.length_a   1.000
_cell.length_b   1.000
_cell.length_c   1.000
_cell.angle_alpha   90.00
_cell.angle_beta   90.00
_cell.angle_gamma   90.00
#
_symmetry.space_group_name_H-M   'P 1'
#
loop_
_entity.id
_entity.type
_entity.pdbx_description
1 polymer ?
#
loop_
_entity_poly.entity_id
_entity_poly.type
_entity_poly.pdbx_seq_one_letter_code
_entity_poly.pdbx_strand_id
1 'polypeptide(L)'
;MASTFPNAIDSFTDPLSGSALNSPSHSAQHADLNDAAEKIETYMGLVKVIPTSATNGTVGATGTVTVGNAVGSVTVSGAFSSLYNNYKILYTGGVANTSLYLSMTLGSASTAYYGSLYGAAYATGTPIGIGINNGASWAYAGLATTSYTMFDCDIFMPNMVRNTNISSKWSFNLTSTGYSTFNGEHAATTQHTAFTITATGGNMTGGSLTVYGYRI
;
A
#
# COMPACT_ATOMS: atom_id res chain seq x y z
N MET A 1 15.85 14.69 -28.87
CA MET A 1 16.05 13.23 -28.92
C MET A 1 15.14 12.67 -27.85
N ALA A 2 14.33 11.66 -28.11
CA ALA A 2 13.47 11.08 -27.08
C ALA A 2 14.32 10.35 -26.05
N SER A 3 13.91 10.36 -24.75
CA SER A 3 14.59 9.65 -23.68
C SER A 3 14.64 8.14 -23.92
N THR A 4 15.76 7.52 -23.64
CA THR A 4 15.96 6.06 -23.69
C THR A 4 15.82 5.40 -22.31
N PHE A 5 15.71 6.21 -21.25
CA PHE A 5 15.44 5.72 -19.89
C PHE A 5 14.12 4.90 -19.85
N PRO A 6 14.03 3.75 -19.14
CA PRO A 6 15.03 3.18 -18.25
C PRO A 6 15.98 2.17 -18.93
N ASN A 7 15.86 1.91 -20.22
CA ASN A 7 16.64 0.87 -20.90
C ASN A 7 18.12 1.23 -21.04
N ALA A 8 18.43 2.52 -21.03
CA ALA A 8 19.77 3.06 -20.98
C ALA A 8 19.79 4.42 -20.26
N ILE A 9 20.96 4.86 -19.82
CA ILE A 9 21.16 6.23 -19.33
C ILE A 9 21.18 7.16 -20.54
N ASP A 10 20.37 8.21 -20.51
CA ASP A 10 20.35 9.22 -21.56
C ASP A 10 21.68 10.00 -21.59
N SER A 11 22.19 10.23 -22.77
CA SER A 11 23.35 11.10 -23.01
C SER A 11 22.88 12.37 -23.68
N PHE A 12 22.80 13.44 -22.91
CA PHE A 12 22.48 14.77 -23.44
C PHE A 12 23.74 15.40 -24.04
N THR A 13 23.57 16.07 -25.17
CA THR A 13 24.67 16.82 -25.78
C THR A 13 24.76 18.19 -25.13
N ASP A 14 25.80 18.42 -24.37
CA ASP A 14 26.07 19.74 -23.80
C ASP A 14 26.48 20.73 -24.92
N PRO A 15 25.89 21.94 -24.93
CA PRO A 15 26.36 22.97 -25.86
C PRO A 15 27.79 23.35 -25.53
N LEU A 16 28.65 23.38 -26.56
CA LEU A 16 30.00 23.85 -26.40
C LEU A 16 30.04 25.36 -26.14
N SER A 17 31.00 25.83 -25.36
CA SER A 17 31.26 27.26 -25.17
C SER A 17 31.51 27.92 -26.54
N GLY A 18 30.64 28.85 -26.92
CA GLY A 18 30.62 29.48 -28.23
C GLY A 18 29.70 28.85 -29.29
N SER A 19 28.98 27.78 -28.98
CA SER A 19 27.92 27.28 -29.86
C SER A 19 26.79 28.30 -30.02
N ALA A 20 26.26 28.41 -31.23
CA ALA A 20 25.08 29.23 -31.47
C ALA A 20 23.91 28.66 -30.63
N LEU A 21 23.02 29.53 -30.08
CA LEU A 21 21.85 29.18 -29.28
C LEU A 21 20.84 28.23 -29.96
N ASN A 22 21.02 27.94 -31.24
CA ASN A 22 20.17 27.07 -32.05
C ASN A 22 20.84 25.73 -32.42
N SER A 23 22.02 25.37 -31.83
CA SER A 23 22.72 24.13 -32.16
C SER A 23 23.31 23.43 -30.90
N PRO A 24 22.64 22.49 -30.25
CA PRO A 24 21.25 22.12 -30.46
C PRO A 24 20.30 23.26 -30.08
N SER A 25 19.10 23.30 -30.65
CA SER A 25 18.19 24.38 -30.35
C SER A 25 17.77 24.35 -28.86
N HIS A 26 17.63 25.52 -28.25
CA HIS A 26 17.21 25.65 -26.86
C HIS A 26 15.89 24.93 -26.58
N SER A 27 14.93 25.04 -27.52
CA SER A 27 13.65 24.32 -27.41
C SER A 27 13.81 22.79 -27.47
N ALA A 28 14.75 22.25 -28.25
CA ALA A 28 15.00 20.81 -28.30
C ALA A 28 15.62 20.31 -26.99
N GLN A 29 16.54 21.08 -26.38
CA GLN A 29 17.12 20.74 -25.08
C GLN A 29 16.06 20.71 -23.97
N HIS A 30 15.14 21.69 -23.94
CA HIS A 30 14.03 21.68 -23.00
C HIS A 30 13.10 20.50 -23.23
N ALA A 31 12.80 20.15 -24.48
CA ALA A 31 11.95 19.00 -24.79
C ALA A 31 12.61 17.68 -24.34
N ASP A 32 13.91 17.51 -24.58
CA ASP A 32 14.67 16.33 -24.16
C ASP A 32 14.73 16.23 -22.61
N LEU A 33 14.93 17.36 -21.92
CA LEU A 33 14.92 17.39 -20.43
C LEU A 33 13.54 17.07 -19.85
N ASN A 34 12.48 17.61 -20.43
CA ASN A 34 11.11 17.32 -20.01
C ASN A 34 10.77 15.84 -20.23
N ASP A 35 11.14 15.26 -21.38
CA ASP A 35 10.94 13.85 -21.68
C ASP A 35 11.72 12.95 -20.68
N ALA A 36 12.95 13.30 -20.33
CA ALA A 36 13.73 12.60 -19.33
C ALA A 36 13.09 12.68 -17.93
N ALA A 37 12.60 13.86 -17.54
CA ALA A 37 11.91 14.06 -16.26
C ALA A 37 10.62 13.23 -16.19
N GLU A 38 9.80 13.24 -17.24
CA GLU A 38 8.58 12.43 -17.33
C GLU A 38 8.88 10.92 -17.27
N LYS A 39 9.96 10.48 -17.89
CA LYS A 39 10.43 9.09 -17.80
C LYS A 39 10.87 8.72 -16.38
N ILE A 40 11.64 9.58 -15.72
CA ILE A 40 12.03 9.38 -14.32
C ILE A 40 10.78 9.25 -13.44
N GLU A 41 9.84 10.18 -13.56
CA GLU A 41 8.56 10.12 -12.82
C GLU A 41 7.78 8.85 -13.13
N THR A 42 7.84 8.37 -14.38
CA THR A 42 7.18 7.15 -14.82
C THR A 42 7.78 5.89 -14.20
N TYR A 43 9.09 5.84 -14.00
CA TYR A 43 9.79 4.64 -13.54
C TYR A 43 10.27 4.69 -12.08
N MET A 44 10.04 5.79 -11.36
CA MET A 44 10.38 5.84 -9.93
C MET A 44 9.38 5.05 -9.07
N GLY A 45 9.81 3.90 -8.65
CA GLY A 45 9.41 3.06 -7.52
C GLY A 45 7.92 3.04 -7.13
N LEU A 46 7.64 3.44 -5.90
CA LEU A 46 6.30 3.54 -5.33
C LEU A 46 5.66 4.89 -5.64
N VAL A 47 4.51 4.87 -6.28
CA VAL A 47 3.73 6.08 -6.57
C VAL A 47 2.54 6.15 -5.64
N LYS A 48 2.39 7.27 -4.96
CA LYS A 48 1.27 7.49 -4.06
C LYS A 48 -0.04 7.55 -4.85
N VAL A 49 -0.99 6.71 -4.47
CA VAL A 49 -2.34 6.69 -5.02
C VAL A 49 -3.20 7.71 -4.28
N ILE A 50 -4.03 8.44 -5.01
CA ILE A 50 -5.05 9.32 -4.44
C ILE A 50 -6.39 8.57 -4.48
N PRO A 51 -6.90 8.05 -3.35
CA PRO A 51 -8.20 7.39 -3.30
C PRO A 51 -9.33 8.36 -3.63
N THR A 52 -10.42 7.86 -4.17
CA THR A 52 -11.59 8.68 -4.53
C THR A 52 -12.40 9.11 -3.30
N SER A 53 -12.45 8.25 -2.28
CA SER A 53 -13.14 8.54 -1.01
C SER A 53 -12.68 7.62 0.12
N ALA A 54 -13.02 8.01 1.35
CA ALA A 54 -12.89 7.15 2.53
C ALA A 54 -14.14 7.26 3.41
N THR A 55 -14.69 6.11 3.83
CA THR A 55 -15.73 6.05 4.85
C THR A 55 -15.07 5.96 6.23
N ASN A 56 -15.53 6.72 7.19
CA ASN A 56 -14.93 6.85 8.53
C ASN A 56 -13.48 7.39 8.50
N GLY A 57 -13.15 8.16 7.47
CA GLY A 57 -11.89 8.85 7.29
C GLY A 57 -12.02 9.99 6.29
N THR A 58 -10.98 10.80 6.15
CA THR A 58 -10.92 11.93 5.22
C THR A 58 -9.73 11.78 4.29
N VAL A 59 -9.96 11.84 2.99
CA VAL A 59 -8.90 11.84 1.96
C VAL A 59 -8.34 13.25 1.84
N GLY A 60 -7.06 13.41 2.13
CA GLY A 60 -6.33 14.67 1.91
C GLY A 60 -5.94 14.86 0.43
N ALA A 61 -5.61 16.09 0.05
CA ALA A 61 -5.23 16.46 -1.32
C ALA A 61 -4.03 15.63 -1.87
N THR A 62 -3.17 15.14 -1.00
CA THR A 62 -2.02 14.30 -1.37
C THR A 62 -2.30 12.80 -1.30
N GLY A 63 -3.56 12.37 -1.16
CA GLY A 63 -3.95 10.95 -1.12
C GLY A 63 -3.73 10.25 0.23
N THR A 64 -3.33 10.96 1.29
CA THR A 64 -3.31 10.41 2.65
C THR A 64 -4.73 10.40 3.19
N VAL A 65 -5.17 9.26 3.72
CA VAL A 65 -6.44 9.14 4.44
C VAL A 65 -6.17 9.32 5.93
N THR A 66 -6.75 10.36 6.53
CA THR A 66 -6.79 10.51 7.99
C THR A 66 -7.96 9.68 8.53
N VAL A 67 -7.67 8.71 9.37
CA VAL A 67 -8.70 7.85 9.98
C VAL A 67 -9.47 8.63 11.04
N GLY A 68 -10.78 8.38 11.11
CA GLY A 68 -11.66 9.05 12.06
C GLY A 68 -11.40 8.69 13.53
N ASN A 69 -12.21 9.27 14.41
CA ASN A 69 -12.12 9.02 15.85
C ASN A 69 -13.11 7.92 16.25
N ALA A 70 -12.64 6.94 17.03
CA ALA A 70 -13.42 5.83 17.58
C ALA A 70 -14.23 5.06 16.51
N VAL A 71 -13.61 4.76 15.37
CA VAL A 71 -14.25 4.04 14.26
C VAL A 71 -13.92 2.55 14.29
N GLY A 72 -14.93 1.70 14.08
CA GLY A 72 -14.76 0.25 14.01
C GLY A 72 -14.10 -0.22 12.71
N SER A 73 -14.21 0.57 11.64
CA SER A 73 -13.61 0.27 10.34
C SER A 73 -13.36 1.54 9.54
N VAL A 74 -12.45 1.46 8.56
CA VAL A 74 -12.23 2.48 7.53
C VAL A 74 -12.25 1.80 6.16
N THR A 75 -13.08 2.30 5.25
CA THR A 75 -13.13 1.83 3.86
C THR A 75 -12.49 2.86 2.96
N VAL A 76 -11.58 2.44 2.09
CA VAL A 76 -10.88 3.28 1.11
C VAL A 76 -11.30 2.86 -0.28
N SER A 77 -11.95 3.75 -1.02
CA SER A 77 -12.45 3.52 -2.38
C SER A 77 -11.54 4.18 -3.41
N GLY A 78 -11.44 3.58 -4.60
CA GLY A 78 -10.52 4.04 -5.64
C GLY A 78 -9.05 3.82 -5.29
N ALA A 79 -8.79 2.88 -4.37
CA ALA A 79 -7.44 2.51 -3.94
C ALA A 79 -6.70 1.67 -4.99
N PHE A 80 -7.42 0.87 -5.76
CA PHE A 80 -6.87 -0.03 -6.78
C PHE A 80 -7.43 0.31 -8.16
N SER A 81 -6.59 0.31 -9.17
CA SER A 81 -6.94 0.62 -10.56
C SER A 81 -6.08 -0.20 -11.52
N SER A 82 -6.35 -0.10 -12.81
CA SER A 82 -5.54 -0.75 -13.85
C SER A 82 -4.16 -0.12 -14.08
N LEU A 83 -3.84 0.98 -13.38
CA LEU A 83 -2.54 1.65 -13.51
C LEU A 83 -1.40 0.89 -12.84
N TYR A 84 -1.72 0.03 -11.87
CA TYR A 84 -0.73 -0.73 -11.12
C TYR A 84 -1.20 -2.17 -10.92
N ASN A 85 -0.28 -3.12 -10.98
CA ASN A 85 -0.58 -4.53 -10.67
C ASN A 85 -0.53 -4.82 -9.18
N ASN A 86 0.34 -4.13 -8.46
CA ASN A 86 0.62 -4.38 -7.06
C ASN A 86 0.60 -3.07 -6.26
N TYR A 87 0.30 -3.17 -4.97
CA TYR A 87 0.14 -2.02 -4.09
C TYR A 87 0.78 -2.26 -2.73
N LYS A 88 1.26 -1.17 -2.12
CA LYS A 88 1.66 -1.12 -0.72
C LYS A 88 0.67 -0.25 0.05
N ILE A 89 0.22 -0.75 1.20
CA ILE A 89 -0.69 -0.03 2.10
C ILE A 89 0.01 0.15 3.44
N LEU A 90 0.10 1.38 3.91
CA LEU A 90 0.65 1.73 5.21
C LEU A 90 -0.43 2.43 6.06
N TYR A 91 -0.64 1.94 7.30
CA TYR A 91 -1.45 2.66 8.28
C TYR A 91 -0.64 2.81 9.57
N THR A 92 -0.33 4.03 9.94
CA THR A 92 0.56 4.39 11.05
C THR A 92 0.04 5.59 11.82
N GLY A 93 0.56 5.80 13.04
CA GLY A 93 0.26 6.98 13.86
C GLY A 93 -1.12 6.98 14.50
N GLY A 94 -1.94 5.96 14.30
CA GLY A 94 -3.21 5.76 14.99
C GLY A 94 -3.05 4.94 16.27
N VAL A 95 -4.13 4.85 17.03
CA VAL A 95 -4.25 4.00 18.22
C VAL A 95 -5.59 3.25 18.20
N ALA A 96 -5.72 2.23 19.05
CA ALA A 96 -6.99 1.56 19.30
C ALA A 96 -7.38 1.69 20.79
N ASN A 97 -8.65 1.49 21.09
CA ASN A 97 -9.14 1.50 22.48
C ASN A 97 -8.69 0.27 23.29
N THR A 98 -8.22 -0.76 22.61
CA THR A 98 -7.59 -1.96 23.19
C THR A 98 -6.62 -2.56 22.17
N SER A 99 -5.72 -3.45 22.61
CA SER A 99 -4.86 -4.20 21.68
C SER A 99 -5.68 -5.21 20.90
N LEU A 100 -5.66 -5.11 19.57
CA LEU A 100 -6.50 -5.91 18.66
C LEU A 100 -5.84 -6.14 17.31
N TYR A 101 -6.27 -7.19 16.63
CA TYR A 101 -5.91 -7.40 15.23
C TYR A 101 -6.71 -6.47 14.32
N LEU A 102 -6.06 -6.05 13.25
CA LEU A 102 -6.68 -5.39 12.12
C LEU A 102 -6.95 -6.43 11.02
N SER A 103 -8.21 -6.61 10.68
CA SER A 103 -8.59 -7.43 9.54
C SER A 103 -8.72 -6.59 8.28
N MET A 104 -8.62 -7.24 7.10
CA MET A 104 -8.80 -6.59 5.82
C MET A 104 -9.75 -7.38 4.93
N THR A 105 -10.64 -6.66 4.23
CA THR A 105 -11.48 -7.19 3.14
C THR A 105 -11.28 -6.39 1.86
N LEU A 106 -11.55 -7.00 0.72
CA LEU A 106 -11.47 -6.41 -0.62
C LEU A 106 -12.88 -6.13 -1.14
N GLY A 107 -13.19 -4.85 -1.43
CA GLY A 107 -14.51 -4.44 -1.89
C GLY A 107 -15.62 -4.96 -0.96
N SER A 108 -16.60 -5.65 -1.52
CA SER A 108 -17.72 -6.30 -0.81
C SER A 108 -17.52 -7.80 -0.56
N ALA A 109 -16.31 -8.34 -0.82
CA ALA A 109 -16.04 -9.76 -0.65
C ALA A 109 -16.09 -10.16 0.85
N SER A 110 -16.80 -11.23 1.16
CA SER A 110 -17.00 -11.73 2.52
C SER A 110 -16.73 -13.25 2.67
N THR A 111 -16.05 -13.85 1.70
CA THR A 111 -15.65 -15.27 1.69
C THR A 111 -14.38 -15.42 0.89
N ALA A 112 -13.87 -16.64 0.79
CA ALA A 112 -12.71 -17.03 -0.01
C ALA A 112 -11.37 -16.42 0.44
N TYR A 113 -11.25 -15.98 1.70
CA TYR A 113 -9.99 -15.55 2.27
C TYR A 113 -9.27 -16.73 2.91
N TYR A 114 -8.06 -16.96 2.47
CA TYR A 114 -7.12 -17.97 2.99
C TYR A 114 -5.86 -17.29 3.47
N GLY A 115 -5.17 -17.86 4.44
CA GLY A 115 -3.89 -17.32 4.86
C GLY A 115 -3.38 -17.93 6.14
N SER A 116 -2.17 -17.53 6.50
CA SER A 116 -1.54 -17.93 7.74
C SER A 116 -0.73 -16.78 8.35
N LEU A 117 -0.85 -16.66 9.66
CA LEU A 117 0.00 -15.82 10.50
C LEU A 117 1.12 -16.69 11.04
N TYR A 118 2.32 -16.16 10.98
CA TYR A 118 3.53 -16.73 11.59
C TYR A 118 4.24 -15.66 12.39
N GLY A 119 4.69 -16.01 13.59
CA GLY A 119 5.40 -15.08 14.45
C GLY A 119 6.12 -15.77 15.61
N ALA A 120 6.83 -14.99 16.42
CA ALA A 120 7.44 -15.45 17.64
C ALA A 120 7.51 -14.35 18.69
N ALA A 121 7.36 -14.73 19.97
CA ALA A 121 7.60 -13.83 21.09
C ALA A 121 9.11 -13.56 21.23
N TYR A 122 9.50 -12.29 21.43
CA TYR A 122 10.91 -11.92 21.57
C TYR A 122 11.58 -12.56 22.78
N ALA A 123 10.86 -12.63 23.91
CA ALA A 123 11.45 -13.11 25.17
C ALA A 123 11.71 -14.62 25.18
N THR A 124 10.89 -15.41 24.49
CA THR A 124 10.94 -16.89 24.60
C THR A 124 11.24 -17.58 23.28
N GLY A 125 11.13 -16.85 22.15
CA GLY A 125 11.16 -17.45 20.81
C GLY A 125 9.98 -18.39 20.52
N THR A 126 8.96 -18.42 21.39
CA THR A 126 7.80 -19.30 21.23
C THR A 126 7.09 -19.00 19.93
N PRO A 127 6.99 -19.96 18.99
CA PRO A 127 6.34 -19.73 17.71
C PRO A 127 4.83 -19.59 17.88
N ILE A 128 4.24 -18.74 17.05
CA ILE A 128 2.80 -18.57 16.91
C ILE A 128 2.44 -18.90 15.48
N GLY A 129 1.42 -19.75 15.28
CA GLY A 129 0.88 -20.09 13.98
C GLY A 129 -0.64 -20.09 14.02
N ILE A 130 -1.29 -19.32 13.16
CA ILE A 130 -2.75 -19.28 13.05
C ILE A 130 -3.12 -19.32 11.56
N GLY A 131 -4.04 -20.22 11.18
CA GLY A 131 -4.55 -20.35 9.83
C GLY A 131 -5.91 -19.69 9.64
N ILE A 132 -6.19 -19.24 8.42
CA ILE A 132 -7.51 -18.84 7.93
C ILE A 132 -7.85 -19.77 6.75
N ASN A 133 -9.01 -20.40 6.81
CA ASN A 133 -9.51 -21.28 5.76
C ASN A 133 -10.92 -20.84 5.36
N ASN A 134 -11.05 -20.31 4.15
CA ASN A 134 -12.31 -19.77 3.61
C ASN A 134 -12.97 -18.75 4.55
N GLY A 135 -12.16 -17.85 5.12
CA GLY A 135 -12.63 -16.82 6.05
C GLY A 135 -13.40 -15.69 5.37
N ALA A 136 -14.05 -14.87 6.18
CA ALA A 136 -14.74 -13.66 5.73
C ALA A 136 -13.81 -12.46 5.47
N SER A 137 -12.56 -12.56 5.92
CA SER A 137 -11.51 -11.53 5.78
C SER A 137 -10.13 -12.14 6.00
N TRP A 138 -9.08 -11.40 5.68
CA TRP A 138 -7.75 -11.61 6.23
C TRP A 138 -7.72 -11.07 7.67
N ALA A 139 -8.04 -11.92 8.63
CA ALA A 139 -8.28 -11.54 10.03
C ALA A 139 -7.05 -10.99 10.76
N TYR A 140 -5.84 -11.24 10.23
CA TYR A 140 -4.57 -10.91 10.87
C TYR A 140 -3.68 -10.05 9.97
N ALA A 141 -4.27 -9.12 9.24
CA ALA A 141 -3.53 -8.28 8.29
C ALA A 141 -2.67 -7.20 8.98
N GLY A 142 -2.93 -6.87 10.24
CA GLY A 142 -2.19 -5.87 11.01
C GLY A 142 -2.54 -5.88 12.48
N LEU A 143 -1.97 -4.92 13.22
CA LEU A 143 -2.20 -4.74 14.65
C LEU A 143 -2.46 -3.27 15.00
N ALA A 144 -3.35 -3.03 15.94
CA ALA A 144 -3.49 -1.75 16.63
C ALA A 144 -3.49 -1.98 18.14
N THR A 145 -2.87 -1.06 18.87
CA THR A 145 -2.77 -1.07 20.32
C THR A 145 -3.24 0.28 20.88
N THR A 146 -3.29 0.43 22.18
CA THR A 146 -3.55 1.72 22.83
C THR A 146 -2.44 2.75 22.64
N SER A 147 -1.29 2.34 22.08
CA SER A 147 -0.12 3.20 21.91
C SER A 147 0.25 3.43 20.45
N TYR A 148 -0.07 2.53 19.56
CA TYR A 148 0.28 2.61 18.14
C TYR A 148 -0.58 1.71 17.26
N THR A 149 -0.62 2.03 15.98
CA THR A 149 -1.13 1.18 14.90
C THR A 149 0.03 0.79 13.99
N MET A 150 0.10 -0.46 13.61
CA MET A 150 1.08 -1.00 12.68
C MET A 150 0.39 -1.89 11.65
N PHE A 151 0.28 -1.35 10.44
CA PHE A 151 -0.25 -2.05 9.27
C PHE A 151 0.64 -1.71 8.08
N ASP A 152 1.48 -2.65 7.70
CA ASP A 152 2.38 -2.57 6.54
C ASP A 152 2.13 -3.82 5.70
N CYS A 153 1.45 -3.64 4.57
CA CYS A 153 1.14 -4.76 3.72
C CYS A 153 1.36 -4.47 2.23
N ASP A 154 1.78 -5.49 1.51
CA ASP A 154 1.80 -5.56 0.06
C ASP A 154 0.60 -6.36 -0.44
N ILE A 155 -0.12 -5.81 -1.41
CA ILE A 155 -1.26 -6.44 -2.07
C ILE A 155 -0.92 -6.65 -3.54
N PHE A 156 -1.07 -7.88 -3.99
CA PHE A 156 -0.71 -8.29 -5.34
C PHE A 156 -1.96 -8.57 -6.16
N MET A 157 -2.06 -7.91 -7.31
CA MET A 157 -3.09 -8.14 -8.34
C MET A 157 -4.54 -7.88 -7.90
N PRO A 158 -4.85 -6.88 -7.03
CA PRO A 158 -6.22 -6.69 -6.54
C PRO A 158 -7.20 -6.24 -7.63
N ASN A 159 -6.73 -5.54 -8.67
CA ASN A 159 -7.56 -5.06 -9.78
C ASN A 159 -7.40 -5.92 -11.04
N MET A 160 -7.16 -7.21 -10.88
CA MET A 160 -7.03 -8.17 -11.97
C MET A 160 -8.06 -9.29 -11.83
N VAL A 161 -8.45 -9.91 -12.97
CA VAL A 161 -9.36 -11.07 -12.98
C VAL A 161 -8.58 -12.34 -12.61
N ARG A 162 -8.10 -12.40 -11.37
CA ARG A 162 -7.35 -13.52 -10.77
C ARG A 162 -7.32 -13.39 -9.26
N ASN A 163 -6.75 -14.38 -8.58
CA ASN A 163 -6.59 -14.37 -7.13
C ASN A 163 -5.73 -13.17 -6.69
N THR A 164 -6.13 -12.54 -5.60
CA THR A 164 -5.39 -11.46 -4.95
C THR A 164 -4.59 -12.03 -3.79
N ASN A 165 -3.31 -11.65 -3.68
CA ASN A 165 -2.46 -12.08 -2.57
C ASN A 165 -2.11 -10.92 -1.65
N ILE A 166 -1.87 -11.22 -0.38
CA ILE A 166 -1.43 -10.27 0.65
C ILE A 166 -0.17 -10.79 1.33
N SER A 167 0.76 -9.88 1.62
CA SER A 167 1.88 -10.11 2.53
C SER A 167 1.98 -8.93 3.48
N SER A 168 1.90 -9.15 4.79
CA SER A 168 2.01 -8.09 5.79
C SER A 168 2.97 -8.44 6.92
N LYS A 169 3.51 -7.40 7.58
CA LYS A 169 4.48 -7.51 8.67
C LYS A 169 4.11 -6.53 9.78
N TRP A 170 4.18 -6.99 11.02
CA TRP A 170 3.91 -6.13 12.17
C TRP A 170 4.53 -6.72 13.45
N SER A 171 4.84 -5.84 14.41
CA SER A 171 5.22 -6.23 15.77
C SER A 171 3.97 -6.33 16.63
N PHE A 172 3.90 -7.29 17.53
CA PHE A 172 2.77 -7.44 18.42
C PHE A 172 3.14 -7.15 19.87
N ASN A 173 2.16 -6.66 20.62
CA ASN A 173 2.20 -6.45 22.06
C ASN A 173 0.79 -6.74 22.63
N LEU A 174 0.34 -7.99 22.48
CA LEU A 174 -0.95 -8.45 23.01
C LEU A 174 -0.78 -9.02 24.42
N THR A 175 -0.17 -10.18 24.53
CA THR A 175 0.16 -10.85 25.79
C THR A 175 1.68 -10.94 26.02
N SER A 176 2.47 -10.76 24.99
CA SER A 176 3.92 -10.66 24.97
C SER A 176 4.34 -9.83 23.76
N THR A 177 5.55 -9.24 23.81
CA THR A 177 6.13 -8.55 22.67
C THR A 177 6.73 -9.54 21.68
N GLY A 178 6.55 -9.30 20.37
CA GLY A 178 7.05 -10.20 19.34
C GLY A 178 6.90 -9.60 17.94
N TYR A 179 7.19 -10.38 16.93
CA TYR A 179 6.94 -10.03 15.53
C TYR A 179 6.05 -11.07 14.86
N SER A 180 5.34 -10.64 13.83
CA SER A 180 4.53 -11.52 12.98
C SER A 180 4.61 -11.11 11.52
N THR A 181 4.45 -12.11 10.67
CA THR A 181 4.15 -11.96 9.25
C THR A 181 2.86 -12.70 8.95
N PHE A 182 2.04 -12.10 8.10
CA PHE A 182 0.82 -12.72 7.60
C PHE A 182 0.92 -12.79 6.08
N ASN A 183 0.63 -13.97 5.53
CA ASN A 183 0.54 -14.18 4.09
C ASN A 183 -0.78 -14.85 3.78
N GLY A 184 -1.46 -14.40 2.72
CA GLY A 184 -2.76 -14.91 2.39
C GLY A 184 -3.14 -14.72 0.92
N GLU A 185 -4.25 -15.35 0.56
CA GLU A 185 -4.86 -15.29 -0.75
C GLU A 185 -6.37 -15.04 -0.61
N HIS A 186 -6.93 -14.22 -1.49
CA HIS A 186 -8.36 -14.17 -1.76
C HIS A 186 -8.60 -14.95 -3.05
N ALA A 187 -9.16 -16.15 -2.91
CA ALA A 187 -9.30 -17.13 -3.98
C ALA A 187 -10.56 -16.87 -4.85
N ALA A 188 -10.73 -15.63 -5.30
CA ALA A 188 -11.79 -15.23 -6.23
C ALA A 188 -11.19 -14.39 -7.35
N THR A 189 -11.69 -14.59 -8.56
CA THR A 189 -11.24 -13.88 -9.77
C THR A 189 -11.94 -12.54 -9.98
N THR A 190 -12.33 -11.88 -8.89
CA THR A 190 -13.03 -10.58 -8.91
C THR A 190 -12.04 -9.44 -8.86
N GLN A 191 -12.22 -8.44 -9.72
CA GLN A 191 -11.48 -7.19 -9.66
C GLN A 191 -11.98 -6.33 -8.50
N HIS A 192 -11.06 -5.80 -7.70
CA HIS A 192 -11.36 -4.92 -6.59
C HIS A 192 -10.80 -3.52 -6.84
N THR A 193 -11.55 -2.49 -6.42
CA THR A 193 -11.13 -1.09 -6.47
C THR A 193 -11.02 -0.47 -5.08
N ALA A 194 -11.45 -1.20 -4.06
CA ALA A 194 -11.55 -0.73 -2.68
C ALA A 194 -11.10 -1.81 -1.70
N PHE A 195 -10.76 -1.38 -0.49
CA PHE A 195 -10.56 -2.27 0.65
C PHE A 195 -11.13 -1.66 1.93
N THR A 196 -11.35 -2.49 2.94
CA THR A 196 -11.77 -2.07 4.28
C THR A 196 -10.81 -2.65 5.31
N ILE A 197 -10.30 -1.81 6.21
CA ILE A 197 -9.60 -2.24 7.43
C ILE A 197 -10.59 -2.17 8.57
N THR A 198 -10.71 -3.25 9.36
CA THR A 198 -11.64 -3.35 10.49
C THR A 198 -10.88 -3.69 11.77
N ALA A 199 -11.17 -2.96 12.84
CA ALA A 199 -10.70 -3.24 14.19
C ALA A 199 -11.51 -4.40 14.79
N THR A 200 -10.90 -5.56 14.96
CA THR A 200 -11.60 -6.76 15.43
C THR A 200 -11.85 -6.69 16.95
N GLY A 201 -13.06 -6.35 17.34
CA GLY A 201 -13.47 -6.28 18.76
C GLY A 201 -13.18 -4.94 19.43
N GLY A 202 -12.98 -3.86 18.68
CA GLY A 202 -12.75 -2.52 19.22
C GLY A 202 -12.85 -1.41 18.18
N ASN A 203 -12.26 -0.26 18.48
CA ASN A 203 -12.26 0.91 17.63
C ASN A 203 -10.86 1.45 17.42
N MET A 204 -10.63 2.03 16.24
CA MET A 204 -9.42 2.80 15.87
C MET A 204 -9.68 4.29 16.04
N THR A 205 -8.62 5.04 16.32
CA THR A 205 -8.65 6.50 16.43
C THR A 205 -7.43 7.11 15.77
N GLY A 206 -7.68 7.99 14.78
CA GLY A 206 -6.65 8.77 14.11
C GLY A 206 -5.64 7.96 13.32
N GLY A 207 -4.53 8.58 13.01
CA GLY A 207 -3.47 8.03 12.17
C GLY A 207 -3.67 8.29 10.69
N SER A 208 -2.65 7.92 9.93
CA SER A 208 -2.54 8.15 8.50
C SER A 208 -2.48 6.82 7.75
N LEU A 209 -3.41 6.63 6.82
CA LEU A 209 -3.42 5.50 5.91
C LEU A 209 -3.03 6.01 4.51
N THR A 210 -2.05 5.36 3.91
CA THR A 210 -1.53 5.72 2.58
C THR A 210 -1.42 4.48 1.70
N VAL A 211 -1.82 4.64 0.45
CA VAL A 211 -1.72 3.62 -0.59
C VAL A 211 -0.68 4.03 -1.62
N TYR A 212 0.17 3.12 -2.01
CA TYR A 212 1.14 3.28 -3.08
C TYR A 212 0.94 2.18 -4.12
N GLY A 213 1.01 2.54 -5.41
CA GLY A 213 1.12 1.60 -6.50
C GLY A 213 2.60 1.30 -6.82
N TYR A 214 2.93 0.05 -7.06
CA TYR A 214 4.22 -0.33 -7.64
C TYR A 214 4.19 -0.06 -9.13
N ARG A 215 5.10 0.75 -9.65
CA ARG A 215 5.27 0.91 -11.10
C ARG A 215 5.73 -0.42 -11.71
N ILE A 216 5.22 -0.69 -12.90
CA ILE A 216 5.55 -1.87 -13.73
C ILE A 216 6.67 -1.48 -14.67
#